data_268b17596230eae8e2069be4df53cf29
#
_entry.id   268b17596230eae8e2069be4df53cf29
#
_cell.length_a   1.000
_cell.length_b   1.000
_cell.length_c   1.000
_cell.angle_alpha   90.00
_cell.angle_beta   90.00
_cell.angle_gamma   90.00
#
_symmetry.space_group_name_H-M   'P 1'
#
loop_
_entity.id
_entity.type
_entity.pdbx_description
1 polymer ?
#
loop_
_entity_poly.entity_id
_entity_poly.type
_entity_poly.pdbx_seq_one_letter_code
_entity_poly.pdbx_strand_id
1 'polypeptide(L)'
;MTANLDPREVGAHWSTDLKPGQLQRVDFSKIRQIQAVPNLIDIQLRSYKWFVEEGMKDVLKDSSNIIDHTGTIVLDYIDYAIDKEPKYSEAECKERDATYAAPLRITCRLTNKETGEIQEQVVFFGDFPLMTETGTFIINGAERVVVSQLVRSPGAYFTREVDKTGNKLFAGTVMPNRGPWIEYEKDANDVLFVRVDKGKKFPVTTLIRAFGIDTDEKIKETFGEDECVLATLEKEYATKKDFGVSETPRNQALKELYMKLRPGEPATVD
;
A
#
# COMPACT_ATOMS: atom_id res chain seq x y z
N MET A 1 22.50 32.39 0.71
CA MET A 1 23.29 33.40 1.44
C MET A 1 24.06 32.67 2.52
N THR A 2 25.31 32.33 2.28
CA THR A 2 26.22 31.78 3.30
C THR A 2 26.67 32.95 4.16
N ALA A 3 26.11 33.06 5.36
CA ALA A 3 26.62 34.02 6.33
C ALA A 3 28.08 33.60 6.66
N ASN A 4 29.03 34.43 6.28
CA ASN A 4 30.42 34.34 6.75
C ASN A 4 30.39 34.70 8.26
N LEU A 5 30.10 33.70 9.09
CA LEU A 5 30.21 33.83 10.53
C LEU A 5 31.68 33.89 10.88
N ASP A 6 32.09 35.00 11.57
CA ASP A 6 33.46 35.08 12.10
C ASP A 6 33.66 33.90 13.08
N PRO A 7 34.71 33.09 12.90
CA PRO A 7 35.02 31.98 13.80
C PRO A 7 35.07 32.36 15.28
N ARG A 8 35.39 33.61 15.60
CA ARG A 8 35.45 34.13 16.98
C ARG A 8 34.06 34.26 17.59
N GLU A 9 33.05 34.59 16.80
CA GLU A 9 31.65 34.71 17.29
C GLU A 9 31.04 33.36 17.67
N VAL A 10 31.54 32.28 17.10
CA VAL A 10 31.07 30.88 17.38
C VAL A 10 31.94 30.21 18.46
N GLY A 11 32.87 30.89 19.10
CA GLY A 11 33.68 30.32 20.17
C GLY A 11 34.85 29.46 19.68
N ALA A 12 35.26 29.56 18.42
CA ALA A 12 36.44 28.92 17.90
C ALA A 12 37.71 29.61 18.46
N HIS A 13 38.73 28.82 18.79
CA HIS A 13 40.02 29.30 19.28
C HIS A 13 41.12 29.05 18.24
N TRP A 14 41.97 30.06 18.10
CA TRP A 14 43.18 29.92 17.34
C TRP A 14 44.28 29.22 18.16
N SER A 15 45.02 28.29 17.57
CA SER A 15 46.17 27.68 18.23
C SER A 15 47.22 28.74 18.56
N THR A 16 47.53 28.93 19.84
CA THR A 16 48.46 29.96 20.33
C THR A 16 49.90 29.45 20.42
N ASP A 17 50.10 28.13 20.59
CA ASP A 17 51.41 27.51 20.77
C ASP A 17 51.95 26.96 19.45
N LEU A 18 52.35 27.87 18.57
CA LEU A 18 52.89 27.50 17.26
C LEU A 18 54.41 27.32 17.34
N LYS A 19 54.89 26.15 16.92
CA LYS A 19 56.32 25.94 16.67
C LYS A 19 56.71 26.59 15.34
N PRO A 20 57.98 27.01 15.18
CA PRO A 20 58.44 27.55 13.90
C PRO A 20 58.15 26.60 12.74
N GLY A 21 57.45 27.11 11.71
CA GLY A 21 57.04 26.30 10.55
C GLY A 21 55.67 25.64 10.64
N GLN A 22 54.96 25.75 11.76
CA GLN A 22 53.56 25.29 11.86
C GLN A 22 52.56 26.35 11.35
N LEU A 23 51.58 25.87 10.59
CA LEU A 23 50.47 26.70 10.17
C LEU A 23 49.51 26.91 11.34
N GLN A 24 49.00 28.15 11.44
CA GLN A 24 47.95 28.48 12.41
C GLN A 24 46.67 27.69 12.07
N ARG A 25 46.12 27.00 13.07
CA ARG A 25 44.90 26.21 12.91
C ARG A 25 43.81 26.78 13.83
N VAL A 26 42.57 26.76 13.33
CA VAL A 26 41.41 27.10 14.13
C VAL A 26 40.91 25.83 14.81
N ASP A 27 40.75 25.88 16.11
CA ASP A 27 40.21 24.77 16.90
C ASP A 27 38.73 25.02 17.14
N PHE A 28 37.91 24.10 16.64
CA PHE A 28 36.44 24.13 16.77
C PHE A 28 35.94 23.17 17.84
N SER A 29 36.78 22.54 18.63
CA SER A 29 36.36 21.55 19.65
C SER A 29 35.52 22.13 20.79
N LYS A 30 35.61 23.43 21.03
CA LYS A 30 34.89 24.17 22.11
C LYS A 30 33.82 25.12 21.58
N ILE A 31 33.36 24.90 20.36
CA ILE A 31 32.29 25.73 19.80
C ILE A 31 31.01 25.55 20.63
N ARG A 32 30.35 26.68 20.93
CA ARG A 32 29.03 26.66 21.54
C ARG A 32 28.06 25.95 20.61
N GLN A 33 27.27 25.02 21.16
CA GLN A 33 26.23 24.35 20.40
C GLN A 33 25.20 25.37 19.90
N ILE A 34 25.14 25.55 18.57
CA ILE A 34 24.25 26.51 17.91
C ILE A 34 22.87 25.85 17.69
N GLN A 35 22.84 24.56 17.40
CA GLN A 35 21.64 23.81 17.15
C GLN A 35 21.71 22.45 17.83
N ALA A 36 20.62 22.03 18.46
CA ALA A 36 20.52 20.68 19.02
C ALA A 36 20.58 19.62 17.92
N VAL A 37 21.26 18.51 18.19
CA VAL A 37 21.25 17.37 17.26
C VAL A 37 19.85 16.82 17.19
N PRO A 38 19.26 16.65 15.99
CA PRO A 38 17.94 16.06 15.86
C PRO A 38 17.96 14.60 16.35
N ASN A 39 16.82 14.14 16.85
CA ASN A 39 16.68 12.75 17.26
C ASN A 39 16.76 11.82 16.01
N LEU A 40 17.84 11.05 15.90
CA LEU A 40 18.12 10.20 14.74
C LEU A 40 17.15 9.01 14.61
N ILE A 41 16.44 8.63 15.67
CA ILE A 41 15.45 7.54 15.69
C ILE A 41 14.00 8.07 15.64
N ASP A 42 13.81 9.37 15.42
CA ASP A 42 12.49 10.00 15.42
C ASP A 42 11.54 9.40 14.37
N ILE A 43 12.07 8.97 13.23
CA ILE A 43 11.29 8.33 12.15
C ILE A 43 10.60 7.06 12.66
N GLN A 44 11.34 6.18 13.36
CA GLN A 44 10.80 4.94 13.91
C GLN A 44 9.76 5.23 15.00
N LEU A 45 10.09 6.12 15.94
CA LEU A 45 9.21 6.46 17.06
C LEU A 45 7.90 7.07 16.59
N ARG A 46 7.95 8.05 15.66
CA ARG A 46 6.75 8.68 15.11
C ARG A 46 5.91 7.73 14.28
N SER A 47 6.56 6.90 13.46
CA SER A 47 5.88 5.91 12.63
C SER A 47 5.11 4.90 13.47
N TYR A 48 5.73 4.39 14.54
CA TYR A 48 5.07 3.45 15.45
C TYR A 48 3.94 4.10 16.23
N LYS A 49 4.16 5.32 16.74
CA LYS A 49 3.12 6.08 17.44
C LYS A 49 1.89 6.31 16.54
N TRP A 50 2.12 6.80 15.32
CA TRP A 50 1.05 6.97 14.34
C TRP A 50 0.33 5.65 14.05
N PHE A 51 1.09 4.56 13.87
CA PHE A 51 0.51 3.25 13.60
C PHE A 51 -0.40 2.77 14.72
N VAL A 52 0.03 2.94 15.98
CA VAL A 52 -0.77 2.54 17.16
C VAL A 52 -1.98 3.44 17.35
N GLU A 53 -1.88 4.75 17.10
CA GLU A 53 -2.97 5.71 17.35
C GLU A 53 -4.00 5.80 16.20
N GLU A 54 -3.54 5.71 14.95
CA GLU A 54 -4.35 5.93 13.75
C GLU A 54 -4.32 4.76 12.77
N GLY A 55 -3.13 4.28 12.39
CA GLY A 55 -2.98 3.28 11.34
C GLY A 55 -3.66 1.96 11.66
N MET A 56 -3.73 1.56 12.93
CA MET A 56 -4.45 0.37 13.36
C MET A 56 -5.96 0.50 13.10
N LYS A 57 -6.54 1.69 13.29
CA LYS A 57 -7.96 1.97 13.00
C LYS A 57 -8.26 1.81 11.52
N ASP A 58 -7.36 2.32 10.68
CA ASP A 58 -7.51 2.21 9.23
C ASP A 58 -7.46 0.74 8.78
N VAL A 59 -6.50 -0.04 9.31
CA VAL A 59 -6.40 -1.47 9.00
C VAL A 59 -7.64 -2.26 9.45
N LEU A 60 -8.13 -1.99 10.65
CA LEU A 60 -9.33 -2.64 11.17
C LEU A 60 -10.57 -2.25 10.36
N LYS A 61 -10.70 -0.99 9.98
CA LYS A 61 -11.80 -0.51 9.15
C LYS A 61 -11.79 -1.15 7.76
N ASP A 62 -10.61 -1.25 7.12
CA ASP A 62 -10.46 -1.90 5.83
C ASP A 62 -10.73 -3.40 5.87
N SER A 63 -10.48 -4.03 7.03
CA SER A 63 -10.74 -5.45 7.26
C SER A 63 -12.11 -5.74 7.85
N SER A 64 -12.90 -4.72 8.15
CA SER A 64 -14.26 -4.80 8.68
C SER A 64 -15.28 -5.16 7.59
N ASN A 65 -16.53 -5.37 7.98
CA ASN A 65 -17.63 -5.75 7.09
C ASN A 65 -17.40 -7.11 6.41
N ILE A 66 -16.98 -8.09 7.20
CA ILE A 66 -16.86 -9.48 6.74
C ILE A 66 -18.27 -10.08 6.68
N ILE A 67 -18.72 -10.39 5.46
CA ILE A 67 -20.05 -10.89 5.18
C ILE A 67 -19.96 -12.40 4.88
N ASP A 68 -20.83 -13.17 5.49
CA ASP A 68 -21.02 -14.58 5.21
C ASP A 68 -21.50 -14.81 3.76
N HIS A 69 -21.32 -16.00 3.22
CA HIS A 69 -21.73 -16.39 1.85
C HIS A 69 -23.24 -16.27 1.61
N THR A 70 -24.08 -16.35 2.67
CA THR A 70 -25.54 -16.13 2.61
C THR A 70 -25.92 -14.66 2.70
N GLY A 71 -25.00 -13.77 3.08
CA GLY A 71 -25.23 -12.35 3.27
C GLY A 71 -26.01 -12.00 4.55
N THR A 72 -26.27 -12.98 5.41
CA THR A 72 -27.11 -12.84 6.61
C THR A 72 -26.35 -12.41 7.84
N ILE A 73 -25.09 -12.80 7.95
CA ILE A 73 -24.23 -12.51 9.10
C ILE A 73 -23.13 -11.53 8.68
N VAL A 74 -22.96 -10.47 9.46
CA VAL A 74 -21.91 -9.46 9.25
C VAL A 74 -21.08 -9.35 10.51
N LEU A 75 -19.75 -9.43 10.36
CA LEU A 75 -18.77 -9.21 11.42
C LEU A 75 -18.05 -7.90 11.18
N ASP A 76 -18.13 -6.99 12.15
CA ASP A 76 -17.46 -5.70 12.14
C ASP A 76 -16.47 -5.57 13.28
N TYR A 77 -15.33 -4.91 13.03
CA TYR A 77 -14.37 -4.48 14.03
C TYR A 77 -14.68 -3.02 14.42
N ILE A 78 -14.99 -2.80 15.69
CA ILE A 78 -15.46 -1.49 16.17
C ILE A 78 -14.33 -0.68 16.78
N ASP A 79 -13.54 -1.30 17.66
CA ASP A 79 -12.47 -0.63 18.40
C ASP A 79 -11.40 -1.64 18.81
N TYR A 80 -10.24 -1.15 19.22
CA TYR A 80 -9.16 -1.98 19.74
C TYR A 80 -8.51 -1.35 20.96
N ALA A 81 -7.92 -2.19 21.78
CA ALA A 81 -7.13 -1.82 22.93
C ALA A 81 -5.85 -2.67 22.99
N ILE A 82 -4.72 -2.01 23.16
CA ILE A 82 -3.46 -2.66 23.48
C ILE A 82 -3.22 -2.46 24.97
N ASP A 83 -3.00 -3.51 25.71
CA ASP A 83 -2.72 -3.42 27.14
C ASP A 83 -1.41 -2.62 27.36
N LYS A 84 -1.40 -1.75 28.38
CA LYS A 84 -0.23 -0.88 28.66
C LYS A 84 0.92 -1.64 29.29
N GLU A 85 0.64 -2.75 29.95
CA GLU A 85 1.63 -3.55 30.67
C GLU A 85 2.06 -4.72 29.80
N PRO A 86 3.34 -4.79 29.40
CA PRO A 86 3.88 -5.95 28.70
C PRO A 86 3.96 -7.14 29.64
N LYS A 87 3.90 -8.34 29.09
CA LYS A 87 3.97 -9.59 29.84
C LYS A 87 5.32 -9.79 30.56
N TYR A 88 6.40 -9.32 29.94
CA TYR A 88 7.77 -9.38 30.45
C TYR A 88 8.46 -8.04 30.19
N SER A 89 9.44 -7.70 31.03
CA SER A 89 10.31 -6.55 30.79
C SER A 89 11.25 -6.78 29.59
N GLU A 90 11.83 -5.73 29.06
CA GLU A 90 12.78 -5.82 27.93
C GLU A 90 13.97 -6.76 28.25
N ALA A 91 14.50 -6.67 29.47
CA ALA A 91 15.62 -7.50 29.91
C ALA A 91 15.22 -8.98 30.00
N GLU A 92 14.06 -9.27 30.60
CA GLU A 92 13.54 -10.64 30.69
C GLU A 92 13.23 -11.24 29.31
N CYS A 93 12.75 -10.42 28.36
CA CYS A 93 12.52 -10.89 27.00
C CYS A 93 13.82 -11.35 26.33
N LYS A 94 14.93 -10.62 26.55
CA LYS A 94 16.25 -10.99 26.02
C LYS A 94 16.83 -12.25 26.67
N GLU A 95 16.60 -12.44 27.98
CA GLU A 95 17.08 -13.63 28.70
C GLU A 95 16.29 -14.91 28.38
N ARG A 96 14.97 -14.74 28.15
CA ARG A 96 14.04 -15.87 27.95
C ARG A 96 13.76 -16.18 26.49
N ASP A 97 14.44 -15.53 25.55
CA ASP A 97 14.14 -15.63 24.11
C ASP A 97 12.66 -15.34 23.80
N ALA A 98 12.06 -14.39 24.51
CA ALA A 98 10.67 -14.00 24.38
C ALA A 98 10.50 -12.73 23.53
N THR A 99 9.27 -12.49 23.11
CA THR A 99 8.92 -11.25 22.37
C THR A 99 8.37 -10.21 23.35
N TYR A 100 8.90 -8.99 23.26
CA TYR A 100 8.38 -7.85 24.01
C TYR A 100 7.06 -7.39 23.38
N ALA A 101 5.94 -7.80 23.99
CA ALA A 101 4.60 -7.63 23.44
C ALA A 101 3.57 -7.41 24.55
N ALA A 102 2.45 -6.82 24.17
CA ALA A 102 1.27 -6.69 25.01
C ALA A 102 0.03 -7.28 24.32
N PRO A 103 -0.97 -7.76 25.08
CA PRO A 103 -2.21 -8.28 24.53
C PRO A 103 -2.96 -7.21 23.73
N LEU A 104 -3.31 -7.56 22.49
CA LEU A 104 -4.22 -6.79 21.64
C LEU A 104 -5.61 -7.38 21.77
N ARG A 105 -6.58 -6.54 22.11
CA ARG A 105 -8.00 -6.89 22.19
C ARG A 105 -8.77 -6.06 21.20
N ILE A 106 -9.72 -6.67 20.51
CA ILE A 106 -10.56 -6.02 19.52
C ILE A 106 -12.02 -6.20 19.95
N THR A 107 -12.76 -5.11 19.89
CA THR A 107 -14.22 -5.13 20.07
C THR A 107 -14.87 -5.50 18.75
N CYS A 108 -15.45 -6.69 18.68
CA CYS A 108 -16.11 -7.20 17.51
C CYS A 108 -17.64 -7.06 17.67
N ARG A 109 -18.32 -6.69 16.59
CA ARG A 109 -19.78 -6.68 16.50
C ARG A 109 -20.23 -7.69 15.47
N LEU A 110 -21.06 -8.62 15.92
CA LEU A 110 -21.72 -9.59 15.05
C LEU A 110 -23.20 -9.17 14.87
N THR A 111 -23.59 -8.95 13.63
CA THR A 111 -24.95 -8.55 13.25
C THR A 111 -25.59 -9.65 12.44
N ASN A 112 -26.72 -10.18 12.93
CA ASN A 112 -27.57 -11.08 12.16
C ASN A 112 -28.69 -10.28 11.51
N LYS A 113 -28.70 -10.19 10.17
CA LYS A 113 -29.69 -9.41 9.40
C LYS A 113 -31.07 -10.05 9.38
N GLU A 114 -31.19 -11.36 9.55
CA GLU A 114 -32.47 -12.07 9.55
C GLU A 114 -33.22 -11.88 10.88
N THR A 115 -32.52 -12.04 12.00
CA THR A 115 -33.11 -11.90 13.33
C THR A 115 -33.09 -10.47 13.85
N GLY A 116 -32.24 -9.60 13.27
CA GLY A 116 -31.97 -8.25 13.76
C GLY A 116 -31.15 -8.22 15.05
N GLU A 117 -30.56 -9.35 15.46
CA GLU A 117 -29.79 -9.46 16.67
C GLU A 117 -28.37 -8.89 16.47
N ILE A 118 -27.91 -8.09 17.44
CA ILE A 118 -26.57 -7.51 17.46
C ILE A 118 -25.88 -7.95 18.74
N GLN A 119 -24.70 -8.56 18.60
CA GLN A 119 -23.87 -8.97 19.71
C GLN A 119 -22.52 -8.26 19.64
N GLU A 120 -22.09 -7.65 20.74
CA GLU A 120 -20.75 -7.05 20.87
C GLU A 120 -19.94 -7.81 21.92
N GLN A 121 -18.71 -8.13 21.56
CA GLN A 121 -17.78 -8.82 22.46
C GLN A 121 -16.36 -8.36 22.24
N VAL A 122 -15.61 -8.22 23.35
CA VAL A 122 -14.16 -7.99 23.31
C VAL A 122 -13.46 -9.33 23.15
N VAL A 123 -12.69 -9.46 22.07
CA VAL A 123 -11.98 -10.69 21.72
C VAL A 123 -10.48 -10.46 21.84
N PHE A 124 -9.77 -11.41 22.45
CA PHE A 124 -8.31 -11.45 22.42
C PHE A 124 -7.86 -11.79 20.99
N PHE A 125 -7.13 -10.88 20.37
CA PHE A 125 -6.70 -11.04 18.98
C PHE A 125 -5.29 -11.62 18.87
N GLY A 126 -4.44 -11.35 19.86
CA GLY A 126 -3.07 -11.86 19.93
C GLY A 126 -2.16 -10.94 20.72
N ASP A 127 -0.90 -11.31 20.83
CA ASP A 127 0.13 -10.47 21.43
C ASP A 127 0.73 -9.56 20.36
N PHE A 128 0.68 -8.26 20.60
CA PHE A 128 1.17 -7.24 19.67
C PHE A 128 2.54 -6.73 20.12
N PRO A 129 3.58 -6.74 19.24
CA PRO A 129 4.92 -6.30 19.60
C PRO A 129 4.95 -4.82 19.98
N LEU A 130 5.60 -4.51 21.09
CA LEU A 130 5.82 -3.14 21.55
C LEU A 130 7.20 -2.64 21.09
N MET A 131 7.26 -1.36 20.76
CA MET A 131 8.52 -0.68 20.48
C MET A 131 9.18 -0.24 21.77
N THR A 132 10.49 -0.44 21.87
CA THR A 132 11.31 0.05 22.98
C THR A 132 11.53 1.57 22.88
N GLU A 133 12.01 2.21 23.93
CA GLU A 133 12.37 3.63 23.92
C GLU A 133 13.46 3.96 22.88
N THR A 134 14.27 2.99 22.52
CA THR A 134 15.33 3.12 21.51
C THR A 134 14.85 2.90 20.07
N GLY A 135 13.54 2.71 19.85
CA GLY A 135 12.95 2.54 18.51
C GLY A 135 13.16 1.14 17.91
N THR A 136 13.42 0.15 18.75
CA THR A 136 13.65 -1.24 18.36
C THR A 136 12.49 -2.13 18.81
N PHE A 137 12.43 -3.37 18.29
CA PHE A 137 11.55 -4.43 18.73
C PHE A 137 12.38 -5.60 19.25
N ILE A 138 11.92 -6.26 20.29
CA ILE A 138 12.53 -7.50 20.77
C ILE A 138 11.64 -8.66 20.34
N ILE A 139 12.11 -9.47 19.41
CA ILE A 139 11.39 -10.61 18.84
C ILE A 139 12.20 -11.87 19.12
N ASN A 140 11.64 -12.80 19.89
CA ASN A 140 12.31 -14.03 20.30
C ASN A 140 13.71 -13.73 20.89
N GLY A 141 13.79 -12.78 21.80
CA GLY A 141 15.02 -12.34 22.45
C GLY A 141 15.97 -11.48 21.62
N ALA A 142 15.80 -11.44 20.31
CA ALA A 142 16.64 -10.64 19.41
C ALA A 142 16.09 -9.23 19.21
N GLU A 143 16.93 -8.23 19.42
CA GLU A 143 16.59 -6.83 19.15
C GLU A 143 16.66 -6.54 17.66
N ARG A 144 15.58 -6.02 17.10
CA ARG A 144 15.38 -5.76 15.67
C ARG A 144 14.86 -4.36 15.44
N VAL A 145 15.17 -3.82 14.28
CA VAL A 145 14.71 -2.51 13.83
C VAL A 145 13.97 -2.64 12.50
N VAL A 146 12.89 -1.89 12.34
CA VAL A 146 12.21 -1.78 11.05
C VAL A 146 12.96 -0.78 10.18
N VAL A 147 13.50 -1.25 9.06
CA VAL A 147 14.22 -0.39 8.10
C VAL A 147 13.22 0.25 7.14
N SER A 148 13.30 1.57 6.99
CA SER A 148 12.49 2.31 6.03
C SER A 148 12.81 1.87 4.60
N GLN A 149 11.77 1.60 3.80
CA GLN A 149 11.89 1.23 2.39
C GLN A 149 11.26 2.29 1.50
N LEU A 150 11.94 2.66 0.43
CA LEU A 150 11.36 3.48 -0.62
C LEU A 150 10.54 2.59 -1.55
N VAL A 151 9.26 2.91 -1.64
CA VAL A 151 8.31 2.24 -2.55
C VAL A 151 7.67 3.27 -3.47
N ARG A 152 7.16 2.82 -4.61
CA ARG A 152 6.35 3.69 -5.46
C ARG A 152 5.06 4.05 -4.75
N SER A 153 4.66 5.32 -4.82
CA SER A 153 3.37 5.75 -4.29
C SER A 153 2.22 5.12 -5.09
N PRO A 154 1.06 4.86 -4.47
CA PRO A 154 -0.15 4.55 -5.22
C PRO A 154 -0.47 5.64 -6.23
N GLY A 155 -0.96 5.25 -7.40
CA GLY A 155 -1.31 6.20 -8.44
C GLY A 155 -1.27 5.59 -9.85
N ALA A 156 -1.44 6.43 -10.86
CA ALA A 156 -1.35 6.05 -12.27
C ALA A 156 0.00 6.51 -12.86
N TYR A 157 0.70 5.58 -13.49
CA TYR A 157 1.99 5.79 -14.11
C TYR A 157 1.87 5.54 -15.60
N PHE A 158 2.41 6.44 -16.41
CA PHE A 158 2.37 6.33 -17.86
C PHE A 158 3.78 6.20 -18.41
N THR A 159 3.96 5.26 -19.35
CA THR A 159 5.22 5.05 -20.04
C THR A 159 4.99 5.11 -21.54
N ARG A 160 6.03 5.53 -22.27
CA ARG A 160 6.05 5.56 -23.72
C ARG A 160 7.29 4.85 -24.21
N GLU A 161 7.10 3.84 -25.02
CA GLU A 161 8.16 3.12 -25.71
C GLU A 161 8.07 3.35 -27.22
N VAL A 162 9.18 3.20 -27.89
CA VAL A 162 9.23 3.27 -29.35
C VAL A 162 9.60 1.89 -29.86
N ASP A 163 8.72 1.32 -30.67
CA ASP A 163 8.96 0.01 -31.29
C ASP A 163 10.06 0.10 -32.37
N LYS A 164 10.59 -1.04 -32.78
CA LYS A 164 11.61 -1.17 -33.84
C LYS A 164 11.19 -0.55 -35.16
N THR A 165 9.90 -0.43 -35.39
CA THR A 165 9.29 0.22 -36.56
C THR A 165 9.12 1.73 -36.41
N GLY A 166 9.49 2.33 -35.27
CA GLY A 166 9.34 3.73 -34.98
C GLY A 166 7.98 4.16 -34.42
N ASN A 167 7.05 3.22 -34.21
CA ASN A 167 5.73 3.50 -33.65
C ASN A 167 5.84 3.77 -32.14
N LYS A 168 5.08 4.76 -31.67
CA LYS A 168 5.00 5.10 -30.26
C LYS A 168 3.94 4.22 -29.58
N LEU A 169 4.39 3.35 -28.71
CA LEU A 169 3.53 2.51 -27.87
C LEU A 169 3.38 3.18 -26.49
N PHE A 170 2.16 3.31 -26.05
CA PHE A 170 1.83 3.90 -24.76
C PHE A 170 1.37 2.78 -23.83
N ALA A 171 1.84 2.82 -22.60
CA ALA A 171 1.39 1.93 -21.55
C ALA A 171 1.05 2.74 -20.29
N GLY A 172 0.11 2.25 -19.51
CA GLY A 172 -0.29 2.84 -18.24
C GLY A 172 -0.40 1.78 -17.17
N THR A 173 0.06 2.07 -15.95
CA THR A 173 -0.05 1.18 -14.81
C THR A 173 -0.76 1.89 -13.68
N VAL A 174 -1.85 1.33 -13.20
CA VAL A 174 -2.56 1.80 -12.02
C VAL A 174 -2.13 0.95 -10.83
N MET A 175 -1.47 1.58 -9.86
CA MET A 175 -1.00 0.96 -8.63
C MET A 175 -1.92 1.37 -7.49
N PRO A 176 -2.68 0.44 -6.89
CA PRO A 176 -3.50 0.74 -5.72
C PRO A 176 -2.62 0.83 -4.47
N ASN A 177 -3.15 1.37 -3.39
CA ASN A 177 -2.50 1.32 -2.08
C ASN A 177 -2.31 -0.12 -1.60
N ARG A 178 -3.32 -0.97 -1.84
CA ARG A 178 -3.32 -2.39 -1.53
C ARG A 178 -4.12 -3.14 -2.59
N GLY A 179 -3.51 -4.13 -3.22
CA GLY A 179 -4.18 -4.97 -4.23
C GLY A 179 -3.35 -5.18 -5.50
N PRO A 180 -3.93 -5.88 -6.49
CA PRO A 180 -3.27 -6.15 -7.76
C PRO A 180 -3.12 -4.89 -8.61
N TRP A 181 -2.06 -4.84 -9.40
CA TRP A 181 -1.84 -3.77 -10.37
C TRP A 181 -2.70 -4.01 -11.61
N ILE A 182 -3.15 -2.90 -12.21
CA ILE A 182 -3.83 -2.93 -13.50
C ILE A 182 -2.91 -2.25 -14.52
N GLU A 183 -2.50 -3.01 -15.51
CA GLU A 183 -1.59 -2.55 -16.56
C GLU A 183 -2.37 -2.43 -17.87
N TYR A 184 -2.26 -1.27 -18.51
CA TYR A 184 -2.84 -0.97 -19.81
C TYR A 184 -1.73 -0.89 -20.84
N GLU A 185 -1.91 -1.53 -21.98
CA GLU A 185 -0.94 -1.54 -23.08
C GLU A 185 -1.67 -1.25 -24.40
N LYS A 186 -1.10 -0.36 -25.20
CA LYS A 186 -1.49 -0.16 -26.59
C LYS A 186 -0.63 -1.04 -27.50
N ASP A 187 -1.26 -1.85 -28.34
CA ASP A 187 -0.58 -2.71 -29.30
C ASP A 187 -0.24 -1.92 -30.59
N ALA A 188 0.60 -2.48 -31.45
CA ALA A 188 0.96 -1.93 -32.75
C ALA A 188 -0.24 -1.74 -33.71
N ASN A 189 -1.34 -2.43 -33.47
CA ASN A 189 -2.60 -2.34 -34.22
C ASN A 189 -3.62 -1.39 -33.58
N ASP A 190 -3.19 -0.47 -32.74
CA ASP A 190 -4.01 0.49 -32.00
C ASP A 190 -5.05 -0.14 -31.04
N VAL A 191 -4.93 -1.44 -30.74
CA VAL A 191 -5.80 -2.13 -29.80
C VAL A 191 -5.31 -1.92 -28.38
N LEU A 192 -6.23 -1.55 -27.49
CA LEU A 192 -5.97 -1.37 -26.06
C LEU A 192 -6.23 -2.67 -25.31
N PHE A 193 -5.20 -3.17 -24.68
CA PHE A 193 -5.26 -4.35 -23.81
C PHE A 193 -5.09 -3.94 -22.35
N VAL A 194 -5.68 -4.75 -21.48
CA VAL A 194 -5.49 -4.66 -20.04
C VAL A 194 -5.01 -6.00 -19.49
N ARG A 195 -4.19 -5.89 -18.45
CA ARG A 195 -3.72 -7.02 -17.65
C ARG A 195 -3.96 -6.71 -16.19
N VAL A 196 -4.51 -7.65 -15.47
CA VAL A 196 -4.68 -7.56 -14.02
C VAL A 196 -3.65 -8.48 -13.38
N ASP A 197 -2.80 -7.89 -12.51
CA ASP A 197 -1.66 -8.54 -11.90
C ASP A 197 -0.72 -9.18 -12.96
N LYS A 198 -0.34 -10.42 -12.79
CA LYS A 198 0.47 -11.20 -13.72
C LYS A 198 -0.37 -12.05 -14.70
N GLY A 199 -1.66 -11.76 -14.78
CA GLY A 199 -2.60 -12.49 -15.62
C GLY A 199 -2.39 -12.32 -17.13
N LYS A 200 -3.18 -13.05 -17.93
CA LYS A 200 -3.20 -12.89 -19.38
C LYS A 200 -3.89 -11.60 -19.78
N LYS A 201 -3.36 -10.90 -20.78
CA LYS A 201 -3.96 -9.69 -21.33
C LYS A 201 -5.27 -9.97 -22.06
N PHE A 202 -6.19 -9.03 -22.02
CA PHE A 202 -7.47 -9.06 -22.71
C PHE A 202 -7.88 -7.63 -23.12
N PRO A 203 -8.83 -7.48 -24.08
CA PRO A 203 -9.26 -6.14 -24.51
C PRO A 203 -9.79 -5.31 -23.33
N VAL A 204 -9.46 -4.04 -23.28
CA VAL A 204 -9.87 -3.13 -22.21
C VAL A 204 -11.41 -2.98 -22.12
N THR A 205 -12.10 -3.13 -23.24
CA THR A 205 -13.57 -3.07 -23.34
C THR A 205 -14.26 -4.11 -22.46
N THR A 206 -13.69 -5.31 -22.31
CA THR A 206 -14.19 -6.33 -21.37
C THR A 206 -14.16 -5.81 -19.93
N LEU A 207 -13.09 -5.14 -19.50
CA LEU A 207 -13.01 -4.55 -18.17
C LEU A 207 -14.02 -3.40 -18.00
N ILE A 208 -14.16 -2.54 -19.00
CA ILE A 208 -15.09 -1.41 -18.99
C ILE A 208 -16.54 -1.88 -18.85
N ARG A 209 -16.91 -2.97 -19.56
CA ARG A 209 -18.22 -3.58 -19.44
C ARG A 209 -18.47 -4.18 -18.06
N ALA A 210 -17.47 -4.83 -17.47
CA ALA A 210 -17.53 -5.35 -16.11
C ALA A 210 -17.79 -4.25 -15.08
N PHE A 211 -17.25 -3.04 -15.29
CA PHE A 211 -17.51 -1.87 -14.46
C PHE A 211 -18.88 -1.21 -14.67
N GLY A 212 -19.68 -1.68 -15.65
CA GLY A 212 -21.06 -1.23 -15.84
C GLY A 212 -21.33 -0.35 -17.05
N ILE A 213 -20.31 -0.03 -17.86
CA ILE A 213 -20.49 0.59 -19.18
C ILE A 213 -20.66 -0.54 -20.20
N ASP A 214 -21.88 -1.06 -20.30
CA ASP A 214 -22.20 -2.35 -20.90
C ASP A 214 -22.41 -2.32 -22.40
N THR A 215 -22.81 -1.17 -22.98
CA THR A 215 -23.11 -1.04 -24.42
C THR A 215 -22.01 -0.28 -25.17
N ASP A 216 -21.88 -0.57 -26.48
CA ASP A 216 -20.90 0.08 -27.35
C ASP A 216 -21.16 1.59 -27.48
N GLU A 217 -22.46 1.97 -27.52
CA GLU A 217 -22.85 3.37 -27.59
C GLU A 217 -22.34 4.13 -26.35
N LYS A 218 -22.54 3.56 -25.16
CA LYS A 218 -22.07 4.16 -23.91
C LYS A 218 -20.53 4.23 -23.85
N ILE A 219 -19.83 3.21 -24.37
CA ILE A 219 -18.37 3.23 -24.45
C ILE A 219 -17.91 4.37 -25.36
N LYS A 220 -18.50 4.50 -26.55
CA LYS A 220 -18.20 5.59 -27.51
C LYS A 220 -18.56 6.96 -26.94
N GLU A 221 -19.69 7.08 -26.27
CA GLU A 221 -20.10 8.32 -25.61
C GLU A 221 -19.13 8.74 -24.50
N THR A 222 -18.60 7.77 -23.73
CA THR A 222 -17.71 8.04 -22.57
C THR A 222 -16.28 8.32 -22.99
N PHE A 223 -15.74 7.54 -23.93
CA PHE A 223 -14.33 7.58 -24.32
C PHE A 223 -14.08 8.26 -25.68
N GLY A 224 -15.13 8.58 -26.41
CA GLY A 224 -15.04 9.12 -27.77
C GLY A 224 -14.92 8.03 -28.84
N GLU A 225 -15.05 8.46 -30.10
CA GLU A 225 -14.87 7.60 -31.29
C GLU A 225 -13.42 7.64 -31.77
N ASP A 226 -12.46 7.42 -30.90
CA ASP A 226 -11.03 7.36 -31.27
C ASP A 226 -10.72 6.03 -31.97
N GLU A 227 -9.75 6.04 -32.89
CA GLU A 227 -9.31 4.85 -33.64
C GLU A 227 -8.96 3.67 -32.73
N CYS A 228 -8.32 3.97 -31.59
CA CYS A 228 -7.97 2.93 -30.60
C CYS A 228 -9.20 2.29 -29.95
N VAL A 229 -10.27 3.05 -29.69
CA VAL A 229 -11.51 2.54 -29.10
C VAL A 229 -12.22 1.64 -30.09
N LEU A 230 -12.33 2.10 -31.36
CA LEU A 230 -12.97 1.34 -32.42
C LEU A 230 -12.23 0.03 -32.70
N ALA A 231 -10.89 0.08 -32.87
CA ALA A 231 -10.07 -1.12 -33.09
C ALA A 231 -10.18 -2.12 -31.91
N THR A 232 -10.32 -1.61 -30.68
CA THR A 232 -10.48 -2.46 -29.48
C THR A 232 -11.83 -3.14 -29.45
N LEU A 233 -12.92 -2.45 -29.83
CA LEU A 233 -14.26 -3.02 -29.95
C LEU A 233 -14.29 -4.12 -31.04
N GLU A 234 -13.73 -3.87 -32.22
CA GLU A 234 -13.63 -4.88 -33.29
C GLU A 234 -12.86 -6.11 -32.81
N LYS A 235 -11.76 -5.93 -32.09
CA LYS A 235 -10.97 -7.04 -31.53
C LYS A 235 -11.75 -7.83 -30.49
N GLU A 236 -12.53 -7.15 -29.65
CA GLU A 236 -13.40 -7.83 -28.68
C GLU A 236 -14.40 -8.74 -29.38
N TYR A 237 -15.08 -8.26 -30.41
CA TYR A 237 -16.01 -9.06 -31.19
C TYR A 237 -15.35 -10.31 -31.83
N ALA A 238 -14.16 -10.15 -32.38
CA ALA A 238 -13.43 -11.26 -32.98
C ALA A 238 -12.99 -12.33 -31.97
N THR A 239 -12.88 -12.00 -30.69
CA THR A 239 -12.44 -12.89 -29.62
C THR A 239 -13.58 -13.39 -28.72
N LYS A 240 -14.78 -12.85 -28.87
CA LYS A 240 -15.94 -13.17 -28.04
C LYS A 240 -16.33 -14.65 -28.19
N LYS A 241 -16.37 -15.35 -27.08
CA LYS A 241 -17.01 -16.66 -27.01
C LYS A 241 -18.51 -16.44 -26.78
N ASP A 242 -19.36 -17.10 -27.56
CA ASP A 242 -20.80 -17.09 -27.37
C ASP A 242 -21.15 -17.77 -26.05
N PHE A 243 -21.47 -16.98 -25.02
CA PHE A 243 -21.95 -17.49 -23.73
C PHE A 243 -23.47 -17.69 -23.68
N GLY A 244 -24.14 -17.68 -24.85
CA GLY A 244 -25.60 -17.85 -24.95
C GLY A 244 -26.36 -16.52 -25.05
N VAL A 245 -27.50 -16.57 -25.75
CA VAL A 245 -28.32 -15.41 -26.17
C VAL A 245 -29.03 -14.69 -24.98
N SER A 246 -28.93 -15.22 -23.75
CA SER A 246 -29.74 -14.78 -22.62
C SER A 246 -29.03 -13.88 -21.59
N GLU A 247 -27.71 -13.60 -21.75
CA GLU A 247 -26.95 -12.86 -20.72
C GLU A 247 -26.67 -11.43 -21.13
N THR A 248 -26.71 -10.53 -20.14
CA THR A 248 -26.33 -9.11 -20.36
C THR A 248 -24.81 -9.01 -20.69
N PRO A 249 -24.41 -8.04 -21.52
CA PRO A 249 -22.98 -7.83 -21.85
C PRO A 249 -22.08 -7.70 -20.62
N ARG A 250 -22.60 -7.11 -19.55
CA ARG A 250 -21.92 -6.98 -18.25
C ARG A 250 -21.64 -8.35 -17.62
N ASN A 251 -22.64 -9.22 -17.56
CA ASN A 251 -22.52 -10.55 -16.96
C ASN A 251 -21.52 -11.42 -17.75
N GLN A 252 -21.56 -11.33 -19.08
CA GLN A 252 -20.60 -12.00 -19.94
C GLN A 252 -19.16 -11.50 -19.66
N ALA A 253 -18.98 -10.19 -19.55
CA ALA A 253 -17.68 -9.60 -19.23
C ALA A 253 -17.17 -9.99 -17.83
N LEU A 254 -18.05 -10.06 -16.83
CA LEU A 254 -17.71 -10.53 -15.48
C LEU A 254 -17.27 -12.00 -15.49
N LYS A 255 -17.98 -12.88 -16.20
CA LYS A 255 -17.59 -14.29 -16.35
C LYS A 255 -16.26 -14.45 -17.06
N GLU A 256 -16.04 -13.70 -18.14
CA GLU A 256 -14.76 -13.73 -18.87
C GLU A 256 -13.61 -13.25 -17.99
N LEU A 257 -13.81 -12.17 -17.24
CA LEU A 257 -12.82 -11.65 -16.31
C LEU A 257 -12.52 -12.68 -15.20
N TYR A 258 -13.54 -13.28 -14.62
CA TYR A 258 -13.38 -14.31 -13.58
C TYR A 258 -12.57 -15.51 -14.07
N MET A 259 -12.89 -16.04 -15.25
CA MET A 259 -12.14 -17.16 -15.84
C MET A 259 -10.68 -16.84 -16.14
N LYS A 260 -10.36 -15.55 -16.38
CA LYS A 260 -8.97 -15.10 -16.58
C LYS A 260 -8.21 -14.93 -15.27
N LEU A 261 -8.90 -14.47 -14.22
CA LEU A 261 -8.32 -14.31 -12.89
C LEU A 261 -8.17 -15.63 -12.15
N ARG A 262 -9.14 -16.54 -12.33
CA ARG A 262 -9.16 -17.87 -11.69
C ARG A 262 -9.38 -18.99 -12.73
N PRO A 263 -8.34 -19.34 -13.49
CA PRO A 263 -8.45 -20.40 -14.48
C PRO A 263 -8.71 -21.74 -13.80
N GLY A 264 -9.78 -22.43 -14.24
CA GLY A 264 -10.16 -23.75 -13.74
C GLY A 264 -11.36 -23.77 -12.80
N GLU A 265 -11.83 -22.63 -12.35
CA GLU A 265 -13.09 -22.52 -11.59
C GLU A 265 -14.27 -22.18 -12.50
N PRO A 266 -15.46 -22.77 -12.28
CA PRO A 266 -16.67 -22.42 -13.03
C PRO A 266 -17.08 -20.98 -12.68
N ALA A 267 -17.31 -20.15 -13.71
CA ALA A 267 -17.79 -18.79 -13.53
C ALA A 267 -19.31 -18.78 -13.39
N THR A 268 -19.82 -18.45 -12.22
CA THR A 268 -21.24 -18.15 -11.94
C THR A 268 -21.44 -16.66 -11.74
N VAL A 269 -22.66 -16.14 -11.92
CA VAL A 269 -22.98 -14.70 -11.75
C VAL A 269 -23.62 -14.44 -10.39
N ASP A 270 -23.88 -15.49 -9.61
CA ASP A 270 -24.52 -15.40 -8.28
C ASP A 270 -23.51 -15.02 -7.20
#